data_a138bd7643ced2ba8e22a85919b7b413
#
_entry.id   a138bd7643ced2ba8e22a85919b7b413
#
_cell.length_a   1.000
_cell.length_b   1.000
_cell.length_c   1.000
_cell.angle_alpha   90.00
_cell.angle_beta   90.00
_cell.angle_gamma   90.00
#
_symmetry.space_group_name_H-M   'P 1'
#
loop_
_entity.id
_entity.type
_entity.pdbx_description
1 polymer ?
#
loop_
_entity_poly.entity_id
_entity_poly.type
_entity_poly.pdbx_seq_one_letter_code
_entity_poly.pdbx_strand_id
1 'polypeptide(L)'
;AVARCRPGAPRCGKAAAEKMRENRMFNVIIFLLGAGIMFFMALRSVLARRRLCTQGQKVTATVEGTVKSRDGGAYVLAFTTAGGSHRLHYPKPARGKSFAVGDTVTLYYDPDDPEKMYVEGDRATLGAEVLYAVLGVVLLVLTVGIAR
;
A
#
# COMPACT_ATOMS: atom_id res chain seq x y z
N ALA A 1 16.77 -17.40 39.30
CA ALA A 1 18.05 -17.12 40.03
C ALA A 1 18.61 -15.81 39.48
N VAL A 2 18.41 -14.72 40.21
CA VAL A 2 18.95 -13.39 39.87
C VAL A 2 20.42 -13.40 40.28
N ALA A 3 21.33 -13.43 39.32
CA ALA A 3 22.76 -13.29 39.57
C ALA A 3 23.04 -11.87 40.09
N ARG A 4 23.33 -11.78 41.37
CA ARG A 4 23.74 -10.54 42.04
C ARG A 4 25.16 -10.20 41.58
N CYS A 5 25.33 -9.26 40.64
CA CYS A 5 26.64 -8.73 40.27
C CYS A 5 27.27 -7.99 41.47
N ARG A 6 28.47 -8.39 41.89
CA ARG A 6 29.29 -7.69 42.87
C ARG A 6 29.71 -6.32 42.31
N PRO A 7 29.55 -5.21 43.09
CA PRO A 7 30.04 -3.90 42.68
C PRO A 7 31.58 -3.90 42.70
N GLY A 8 32.20 -3.72 41.52
CA GLY A 8 33.67 -3.63 41.42
C GLY A 8 34.31 -4.40 40.27
N ALA A 9 33.58 -5.19 39.49
CA ALA A 9 34.16 -5.92 38.38
C ALA A 9 34.01 -5.13 37.03
N PRO A 10 35.12 -4.66 36.44
CA PRO A 10 35.09 -3.84 35.21
C PRO A 10 34.59 -4.61 33.97
N ARG A 11 34.42 -5.94 34.07
CA ARG A 11 33.93 -6.79 32.99
C ARG A 11 32.41 -6.78 32.80
N CYS A 12 31.63 -6.45 33.84
CA CYS A 12 30.16 -6.45 33.79
C CYS A 12 29.61 -5.26 32.95
N GLY A 13 30.25 -4.11 33.00
CA GLY A 13 29.85 -2.93 32.24
C GLY A 13 30.11 -3.03 30.74
N LYS A 14 31.19 -3.68 30.33
CA LYS A 14 31.55 -3.89 28.92
C LYS A 14 30.58 -4.85 28.23
N ALA A 15 30.25 -5.97 28.87
CA ALA A 15 29.30 -6.96 28.31
C ALA A 15 27.87 -6.40 28.19
N ALA A 16 27.43 -5.56 29.13
CA ALA A 16 26.14 -4.90 29.05
C ALA A 16 26.08 -3.82 27.94
N ALA A 17 27.15 -3.06 27.76
CA ALA A 17 27.27 -2.07 26.71
C ALA A 17 27.34 -2.72 25.31
N GLU A 18 28.04 -3.83 25.19
CA GLU A 18 28.16 -4.60 23.94
C GLU A 18 26.82 -5.20 23.54
N LYS A 19 26.08 -5.79 24.46
CA LYS A 19 24.73 -6.32 24.21
C LYS A 19 23.72 -5.22 23.86
N MET A 20 23.82 -4.04 24.47
CA MET A 20 23.00 -2.89 24.11
C MET A 20 23.31 -2.38 22.68
N ARG A 21 24.57 -2.39 22.28
CA ARG A 21 25.02 -2.00 20.95
C ARG A 21 24.56 -3.00 19.89
N GLU A 22 24.64 -4.30 20.18
CA GLU A 22 24.16 -5.37 19.31
C GLU A 22 22.63 -5.26 19.09
N ASN A 23 21.85 -5.10 20.16
CA ASN A 23 20.41 -4.90 20.05
C ASN A 23 20.05 -3.64 19.25
N ARG A 24 20.82 -2.56 19.41
CA ARG A 24 20.60 -1.32 18.65
C ARG A 24 20.83 -1.54 17.16
N MET A 25 21.93 -2.19 16.77
CA MET A 25 22.21 -2.50 15.36
C MET A 25 21.12 -3.40 14.75
N PHE A 26 20.69 -4.40 15.49
CA PHE A 26 19.62 -5.30 15.06
C PHE A 26 18.30 -4.55 14.81
N ASN A 27 17.91 -3.66 15.71
CA ASN A 27 16.73 -2.83 15.55
C ASN A 27 16.83 -1.89 14.33
N VAL A 28 17.99 -1.26 14.13
CA VAL A 28 18.23 -0.40 12.96
C VAL A 28 18.06 -1.19 11.65
N ILE A 29 18.60 -2.40 11.57
CA ILE A 29 18.47 -3.25 10.39
C ILE A 29 17.00 -3.61 10.12
N ILE A 30 16.25 -4.01 11.16
CA ILE A 30 14.83 -4.35 11.02
C ILE A 30 14.02 -3.14 10.52
N PHE A 31 14.23 -1.97 11.11
CA PHE A 31 13.51 -0.76 10.70
C PHE A 31 13.87 -0.32 9.28
N LEU A 32 15.13 -0.44 8.87
CA LEU A 32 15.57 -0.17 7.49
C LEU A 32 14.93 -1.14 6.49
N LEU A 33 14.88 -2.42 6.80
CA LEU A 33 14.21 -3.42 5.98
C LEU A 33 12.71 -3.12 5.87
N GLY A 34 12.05 -2.81 6.99
CA GLY A 34 10.64 -2.42 7.01
C GLY A 34 10.36 -1.18 6.17
N ALA A 35 11.18 -0.13 6.30
CA ALA A 35 11.07 1.07 5.49
C ALA A 35 11.27 0.77 3.99
N GLY A 36 12.27 -0.05 3.65
CA GLY A 36 12.54 -0.47 2.27
C GLY A 36 11.35 -1.20 1.64
N ILE A 37 10.73 -2.13 2.37
CA ILE A 37 9.53 -2.84 1.91
C ILE A 37 8.37 -1.87 1.69
N MET A 38 8.14 -0.93 2.60
CA MET A 38 7.06 0.06 2.47
C MET A 38 7.26 0.97 1.25
N PHE A 39 8.48 1.47 1.01
CA PHE A 39 8.78 2.26 -0.17
C PHE A 39 8.67 1.46 -1.47
N PHE A 40 9.11 0.20 -1.45
CA PHE A 40 8.96 -0.69 -2.61
C PHE A 40 7.49 -0.92 -2.96
N MET A 41 6.64 -1.16 -1.96
CA MET A 41 5.19 -1.33 -2.16
C MET A 41 4.53 -0.06 -2.70
N ALA A 42 4.89 1.11 -2.15
CA ALA A 42 4.41 2.39 -2.64
C ALA A 42 4.83 2.64 -4.10
N LEU A 43 6.10 2.43 -4.42
CA LEU A 43 6.63 2.62 -5.77
C LEU A 43 5.98 1.67 -6.78
N ARG A 44 5.84 0.39 -6.42
CA ARG A 44 5.17 -0.61 -7.26
C ARG A 44 3.72 -0.20 -7.57
N SER A 45 2.99 0.28 -6.57
CA SER A 45 1.60 0.75 -6.74
C SER A 45 1.52 1.94 -7.70
N VAL A 46 2.37 2.95 -7.49
CA VAL A 46 2.44 4.13 -8.37
C VAL A 46 2.81 3.75 -9.81
N LEU A 47 3.78 2.86 -9.99
CA LEU A 47 4.21 2.42 -11.32
C LEU A 47 3.11 1.61 -12.03
N ALA A 48 2.42 0.72 -11.34
CA ALA A 48 1.30 -0.05 -11.90
C ALA A 48 0.19 0.89 -12.39
N ARG A 49 -0.16 1.89 -11.57
CA ARG A 49 -1.15 2.90 -11.93
C ARG A 49 -0.71 3.77 -13.12
N ARG A 50 0.55 4.23 -13.13
CA ARG A 50 1.09 4.98 -14.27
C ARG A 50 1.04 4.15 -15.56
N ARG A 51 1.37 2.88 -15.50
CA ARG A 51 1.24 1.96 -16.65
C ARG A 51 -0.20 1.92 -17.16
N LEU A 52 -1.18 1.72 -16.29
CA LEU A 52 -2.59 1.72 -16.69
C LEU A 52 -3.03 3.05 -17.32
N CYS A 53 -2.59 4.18 -16.76
CA CYS A 53 -2.95 5.50 -17.31
C CYS A 53 -2.25 5.82 -18.65
N THR A 54 -1.06 5.23 -18.92
CA THR A 54 -0.29 5.53 -20.14
C THR A 54 -0.42 4.49 -21.24
N GLN A 55 -0.57 3.22 -20.89
CA GLN A 55 -0.63 2.09 -21.82
C GLN A 55 -2.01 1.41 -21.83
N GLY A 56 -2.83 1.63 -20.80
CA GLY A 56 -4.19 1.10 -20.72
C GLY A 56 -5.10 1.72 -21.76
N GLN A 57 -6.08 0.94 -22.20
CA GLN A 57 -7.10 1.43 -23.11
C GLN A 57 -8.18 2.16 -22.31
N LYS A 58 -8.56 3.33 -22.83
CA LYS A 58 -9.65 4.14 -22.26
C LYS A 58 -10.97 3.64 -22.81
N VAL A 59 -11.90 3.31 -21.92
CA VAL A 59 -13.25 2.89 -22.30
C VAL A 59 -14.27 3.55 -21.37
N THR A 60 -15.48 3.73 -21.91
CA THR A 60 -16.62 4.21 -21.13
C THR A 60 -17.40 3.00 -20.61
N ALA A 61 -17.58 2.95 -19.31
CA ALA A 61 -18.38 1.93 -18.63
C ALA A 61 -19.64 2.50 -18.06
N THR A 62 -20.68 1.69 -18.00
CA THR A 62 -21.95 2.03 -17.35
C THR A 62 -22.04 1.30 -16.02
N VAL A 63 -22.49 2.00 -14.99
CA VAL A 63 -22.77 1.42 -13.67
C VAL A 63 -24.12 0.70 -13.74
N GLU A 64 -24.11 -0.62 -13.79
CA GLU A 64 -25.35 -1.41 -13.82
C GLU A 64 -25.99 -1.62 -12.44
N GLY A 65 -25.17 -1.62 -11.41
CA GLY A 65 -25.68 -1.88 -10.05
C GLY A 65 -24.64 -1.80 -8.98
N THR A 66 -25.06 -2.10 -7.76
CA THR A 66 -24.20 -2.22 -6.59
C THR A 66 -24.42 -3.58 -5.93
N VAL A 67 -23.33 -4.26 -5.59
CA VAL A 67 -23.37 -5.54 -4.86
C VAL A 67 -22.76 -5.32 -3.48
N LYS A 68 -23.42 -5.83 -2.44
CA LYS A 68 -22.84 -5.87 -1.09
C LYS A 68 -21.76 -6.94 -1.06
N SER A 69 -20.52 -6.51 -0.80
CA SER A 69 -19.39 -7.41 -0.54
C SER A 69 -19.06 -7.41 0.95
N ARG A 70 -18.33 -8.45 1.41
CA ARG A 70 -17.81 -8.52 2.80
C ARG A 70 -17.01 -7.27 3.18
N ASP A 71 -16.34 -6.65 2.20
CA ASP A 71 -15.43 -5.52 2.39
C ASP A 71 -16.07 -4.14 2.07
N GLY A 72 -17.40 -4.04 2.08
CA GLY A 72 -18.08 -2.75 2.03
C GLY A 72 -18.91 -2.45 0.78
N GLY A 73 -18.92 -3.30 -0.22
CA GLY A 73 -19.72 -3.13 -1.44
C GLY A 73 -18.88 -2.88 -2.69
N ALA A 74 -19.43 -3.23 -3.84
CA ALA A 74 -18.80 -3.04 -5.13
C ALA A 74 -19.82 -2.51 -6.15
N TYR A 75 -19.36 -1.70 -7.09
CA TYR A 75 -20.11 -1.33 -8.28
C TYR A 75 -19.94 -2.41 -9.34
N VAL A 76 -21.01 -2.71 -10.06
CA VAL A 76 -20.95 -3.55 -11.26
C VAL A 76 -20.78 -2.62 -12.45
N LEU A 77 -19.62 -2.68 -13.06
CA LEU A 77 -19.30 -1.88 -14.24
C LEU A 77 -19.41 -2.77 -15.47
N ALA A 78 -20.23 -2.36 -16.43
CA ALA A 78 -20.35 -3.00 -17.73
C ALA A 78 -19.67 -2.12 -18.78
N PHE A 79 -18.80 -2.72 -19.57
CA PHE A 79 -18.14 -2.05 -20.69
C PHE A 79 -17.87 -3.04 -21.82
N THR A 80 -17.78 -2.51 -23.02
CA THR A 80 -17.50 -3.30 -24.21
C THR A 80 -16.13 -2.94 -24.76
N THR A 81 -15.34 -3.97 -25.04
CA THR A 81 -14.02 -3.84 -25.68
C THR A 81 -14.03 -4.52 -27.04
N ALA A 82 -12.96 -4.40 -27.77
CA ALA A 82 -12.79 -5.15 -29.03
C ALA A 82 -12.85 -6.68 -28.84
N GLY A 83 -12.55 -7.17 -27.63
CA GLY A 83 -12.62 -8.59 -27.26
C GLY A 83 -13.99 -9.06 -26.74
N GLY A 84 -14.97 -8.16 -26.60
CA GLY A 84 -16.31 -8.49 -26.10
C GLY A 84 -16.80 -7.58 -24.98
N SER A 85 -17.95 -7.92 -24.42
CA SER A 85 -18.51 -7.21 -23.28
C SER A 85 -18.03 -7.83 -21.96
N HIS A 86 -17.59 -6.97 -21.05
CA HIS A 86 -17.08 -7.35 -19.74
C HIS A 86 -17.99 -6.77 -18.65
N ARG A 87 -18.20 -7.57 -17.61
CA ARG A 87 -18.88 -7.19 -16.36
C ARG A 87 -17.93 -7.42 -15.21
N LEU A 88 -17.46 -6.35 -14.61
CA LEU A 88 -16.47 -6.45 -13.54
C LEU A 88 -16.95 -5.72 -12.28
N HIS A 89 -16.52 -6.25 -11.13
CA HIS A 89 -16.82 -5.67 -9.84
C HIS A 89 -15.72 -4.67 -9.46
N TYR A 90 -16.10 -3.40 -9.30
CA TYR A 90 -15.20 -2.36 -8.84
C TYR A 90 -15.48 -2.04 -7.37
N PRO A 91 -14.49 -2.17 -6.47
CA PRO A 91 -14.70 -1.88 -5.06
C PRO A 91 -15.21 -0.46 -4.84
N LYS A 92 -16.26 -0.29 -4.04
CA LYS A 92 -16.78 1.02 -3.69
C LYS A 92 -15.75 1.76 -2.84
N PRO A 93 -15.24 2.92 -3.27
CA PRO A 93 -14.26 3.65 -2.49
C PRO A 93 -14.89 4.12 -1.16
N ALA A 94 -14.18 3.92 -0.07
CA ALA A 94 -14.62 4.36 1.27
C ALA A 94 -14.72 5.88 1.37
N ARG A 95 -13.90 6.59 0.58
CA ARG A 95 -13.91 8.05 0.42
C ARG A 95 -13.75 8.36 -1.05
N GLY A 96 -14.72 8.97 -1.67
CA GLY A 96 -14.64 9.33 -3.07
C GLY A 96 -16.00 9.58 -3.71
N LYS A 97 -16.00 9.65 -5.04
CA LYS A 97 -17.18 9.85 -5.83
C LYS A 97 -18.06 8.60 -5.74
N SER A 98 -19.28 8.75 -5.23
CA SER A 98 -20.28 7.68 -5.32
C SER A 98 -20.92 7.75 -6.70
N PHE A 99 -21.07 6.59 -7.33
CA PHE A 99 -21.75 6.48 -8.62
C PHE A 99 -23.19 6.00 -8.41
N ALA A 100 -24.11 6.56 -9.16
CA ALA A 100 -25.48 6.06 -9.23
C ALA A 100 -25.59 4.99 -10.31
N VAL A 101 -26.61 4.14 -10.19
CA VAL A 101 -26.95 3.18 -11.24
C VAL A 101 -27.37 3.91 -12.48
N GLY A 102 -26.77 3.60 -13.63
CA GLY A 102 -26.96 4.30 -14.89
C GLY A 102 -25.90 5.37 -15.19
N ASP A 103 -25.05 5.72 -14.21
CA ASP A 103 -23.96 6.66 -14.46
C ASP A 103 -22.94 6.07 -15.44
N THR A 104 -22.37 6.96 -16.24
CA THR A 104 -21.29 6.65 -17.16
C THR A 104 -19.96 7.05 -16.54
N VAL A 105 -19.02 6.14 -16.46
CA VAL A 105 -17.69 6.37 -15.90
C VAL A 105 -16.63 6.04 -16.93
N THR A 106 -15.58 6.83 -16.95
CA THR A 106 -14.41 6.53 -17.76
C THR A 106 -13.47 5.66 -16.97
N LEU A 107 -13.06 4.54 -17.56
CA LEU A 107 -12.07 3.65 -16.96
C LEU A 107 -10.91 3.36 -17.93
N TYR A 108 -9.77 3.08 -17.33
CA TYR A 108 -8.58 2.57 -18.02
C TYR A 108 -8.41 1.13 -17.61
N TYR A 109 -8.25 0.24 -18.58
CA TYR A 109 -8.03 -1.18 -18.35
C TYR A 109 -6.81 -1.68 -19.10
N ASP A 110 -6.23 -2.79 -18.61
CA ASP A 110 -5.15 -3.47 -19.29
C ASP A 110 -5.75 -4.44 -20.32
N PRO A 111 -5.42 -4.32 -21.63
CA PRO A 111 -5.96 -5.23 -22.64
C PRO A 111 -5.60 -6.71 -22.40
N ASP A 112 -4.47 -6.96 -21.74
CA ASP A 112 -4.00 -8.32 -21.43
C ASP A 112 -4.66 -8.87 -20.14
N ASP A 113 -5.15 -7.97 -19.24
CA ASP A 113 -5.79 -8.34 -17.99
C ASP A 113 -6.89 -7.34 -17.63
N PRO A 114 -8.11 -7.52 -18.14
CA PRO A 114 -9.23 -6.60 -17.93
C PRO A 114 -9.65 -6.41 -16.47
N GLU A 115 -9.24 -7.31 -15.56
CA GLU A 115 -9.47 -7.15 -14.12
C GLU A 115 -8.62 -6.02 -13.52
N LYS A 116 -7.50 -5.71 -14.15
CA LYS A 116 -6.67 -4.54 -13.80
C LYS A 116 -7.26 -3.29 -14.44
N MET A 117 -8.14 -2.63 -13.70
CA MET A 117 -8.81 -1.42 -14.14
C MET A 117 -8.64 -0.28 -13.14
N TYR A 118 -8.70 0.93 -13.66
CA TYR A 118 -8.68 2.18 -12.89
C TYR A 118 -9.78 3.10 -13.38
N VAL A 119 -10.67 3.52 -12.47
CA VAL A 119 -11.73 4.48 -12.78
C VAL A 119 -11.19 5.90 -12.64
N GLU A 120 -11.40 6.72 -13.66
CA GLU A 120 -10.93 8.10 -13.68
C GLU A 120 -11.58 8.90 -12.53
N GLY A 121 -10.73 9.56 -11.72
CA GLY A 121 -11.17 10.33 -10.56
C GLY A 121 -11.30 9.54 -9.27
N ASP A 122 -10.98 8.24 -9.25
CA ASP A 122 -10.90 7.49 -8.01
C ASP A 122 -9.64 7.87 -7.22
N ARG A 123 -9.86 8.42 -6.02
CA ARG A 123 -8.80 8.82 -5.08
C ARG A 123 -8.52 7.79 -4.00
N ALA A 124 -9.26 6.68 -3.96
CA ALA A 124 -9.11 5.67 -2.90
C ALA A 124 -7.71 5.02 -2.93
N THR A 125 -7.19 4.78 -4.12
CA THR A 125 -5.84 4.23 -4.33
C THR A 125 -4.73 5.19 -3.87
N LEU A 126 -4.93 6.51 -4.02
CA LEU A 126 -3.98 7.54 -3.54
C LEU A 126 -3.80 7.51 -2.03
N GLY A 127 -4.86 7.17 -1.28
CA GLY A 127 -4.81 7.09 0.18
C GLY A 127 -3.87 6.00 0.68
N ALA A 128 -3.88 4.84 0.05
CA ALA A 128 -2.99 3.73 0.40
C ALA A 128 -1.52 4.05 0.07
N GLU A 129 -1.26 4.62 -1.09
CA GLU A 129 0.09 5.03 -1.52
C GLU A 129 0.70 6.05 -0.57
N VAL A 130 -0.07 7.08 -0.20
CA VAL A 130 0.35 8.10 0.77
C VAL A 130 0.59 7.49 2.14
N LEU A 131 -0.28 6.57 2.59
CA LEU A 131 -0.11 5.89 3.87
C LEU A 131 1.20 5.10 3.95
N TYR A 132 1.52 4.31 2.92
CA TYR A 132 2.79 3.56 2.87
C TYR A 132 4.01 4.49 2.83
N ALA A 133 3.94 5.60 2.09
CA ALA A 133 5.01 6.57 2.05
C ALA A 133 5.23 7.23 3.42
N VAL A 134 4.16 7.63 4.11
CA VAL A 134 4.22 8.23 5.46
C VAL A 134 4.78 7.23 6.47
N LEU A 135 4.31 5.99 6.48
CA LEU A 135 4.84 4.94 7.35
C LEU A 135 6.33 4.69 7.11
N GLY A 136 6.74 4.66 5.84
CA GLY A 136 8.15 4.53 5.48
C GLY A 136 9.02 5.67 6.04
N VAL A 137 8.54 6.90 5.93
CA VAL A 137 9.23 8.08 6.51
C VAL A 137 9.29 8.00 8.03
N VAL A 138 8.20 7.63 8.70
CA VAL A 138 8.18 7.46 10.16
C VAL A 138 9.21 6.42 10.60
N LEU A 139 9.30 5.28 9.93
CA LEU A 139 10.29 4.24 10.22
C LEU A 139 11.73 4.76 10.03
N LEU A 140 11.99 5.56 9.01
CA LEU A 140 13.31 6.18 8.82
C LEU A 140 13.67 7.16 9.93
N VAL A 141 12.72 8.00 10.36
CA VAL A 141 12.92 8.95 11.48
C VAL A 141 13.21 8.19 12.76
N LEU A 142 12.47 7.12 13.06
CA LEU A 142 12.72 6.27 14.22
C LEU A 142 14.11 5.61 14.15
N THR A 143 14.53 5.16 12.96
CA THR A 143 15.87 4.59 12.74
C THR A 143 16.96 5.59 13.10
N VAL A 144 16.84 6.83 12.62
CA VAL A 144 17.81 7.91 12.93
C VAL A 144 17.80 8.23 14.44
N GLY A 145 16.62 8.23 15.08
CA GLY A 145 16.49 8.45 16.52
C GLY A 145 17.19 7.37 17.36
N ILE A 146 17.12 6.10 16.93
CA ILE A 146 17.78 4.98 17.63
C ILE A 146 19.28 4.95 17.35
N ALA A 147 19.70 5.40 16.15
CA ALA A 147 21.11 5.41 15.76
C ALA A 147 21.92 6.53 16.44
N ARG A 148 21.26 7.62 16.84
CA ARG A 148 21.86 8.73 17.64
C ARG A 148 22.02 8.38 19.09
#